data_ed36e25cf801b6aeff7a6e1a04bf1878
#
_entry.id   ed36e25cf801b6aeff7a6e1a04bf1878
#
_cell.length_a   1.000
_cell.length_b   1.000
_cell.length_c   1.000
_cell.angle_alpha   90.00
_cell.angle_beta   90.00
_cell.angle_gamma   90.00
#
_symmetry.space_group_name_H-M   'P 1'
#
loop_
_entity.id
_entity.type
_entity.pdbx_description
1 polymer ?
#
loop_
_entity_poly.entity_id
_entity_poly.type
_entity_poly.pdbx_seq_one_letter_code
_entity_poly.pdbx_strand_id
1 'polypeptide(L)'
;MKNRIDACFEKLKAENKKALVTFITAGDPDMDTTEKCVLEMYNNGSDIIEIGVPFSDPIAEGATIQKASLRSLSGGTNLDKIFDLVRKLRTQTDKPMLLMMYINTIFKFGTAKFFELCKETQIDGVIVPDMPFEEREELEGEAEKNGIYTIFLVAPTSHERVKMIAEKSKGFLYVVSSLGVTGMRSEITTDFNELLAPIRNENHCPCCIGFGISNPEQAKKMSQYADGVIMGSAVVKIVEEHGKDAPEYVGKFIKSVREGMDS
;
A
#
# COMPACT_ATOMS: atom_id res chain seq x y z
N MET A 1 -17.39 -3.10 13.86
CA MET A 1 -17.58 -3.39 12.42
C MET A 1 -16.30 -4.06 11.96
N LYS A 2 -16.35 -5.08 11.10
CA LYS A 2 -15.14 -5.71 10.56
C LYS A 2 -14.37 -4.72 9.67
N ASN A 3 -13.04 -4.73 9.72
CA ASN A 3 -12.24 -3.86 8.86
C ASN A 3 -12.43 -4.27 7.39
N ARG A 4 -12.45 -3.29 6.47
CA ARG A 4 -12.66 -3.55 5.03
C ARG A 4 -11.54 -4.37 4.41
N ILE A 5 -10.31 -4.29 4.95
CA ILE A 5 -9.18 -5.11 4.52
C ILE A 5 -9.49 -6.58 4.71
N ASP A 6 -9.96 -6.98 5.89
CA ASP A 6 -10.32 -8.38 6.18
C ASP A 6 -11.45 -8.87 5.26
N ALA A 7 -12.50 -8.04 5.09
CA ALA A 7 -13.61 -8.37 4.21
C ALA A 7 -13.16 -8.54 2.74
N CYS A 8 -12.20 -7.74 2.29
CA CYS A 8 -11.60 -7.83 0.97
C CYS A 8 -10.87 -9.17 0.78
N PHE A 9 -9.97 -9.54 1.69
CA PHE A 9 -9.23 -10.80 1.59
C PHE A 9 -10.13 -12.03 1.72
N GLU A 10 -11.16 -12.01 2.55
CA GLU A 10 -12.14 -13.10 2.63
C GLU A 10 -12.91 -13.28 1.33
N LYS A 11 -13.34 -12.18 0.71
CA LYS A 11 -14.01 -12.21 -0.59
C LYS A 11 -13.08 -12.79 -1.67
N LEU A 12 -11.85 -12.30 -1.75
CA LEU A 12 -10.86 -12.79 -2.73
C LEU A 12 -10.54 -14.27 -2.52
N LYS A 13 -10.40 -14.71 -1.27
CA LYS A 13 -10.21 -16.13 -0.93
C LYS A 13 -11.39 -16.99 -1.38
N ALA A 14 -12.62 -16.53 -1.16
CA ALA A 14 -13.82 -17.25 -1.60
C ALA A 14 -13.94 -17.35 -3.13
N GLU A 15 -13.43 -16.34 -3.86
CA GLU A 15 -13.38 -16.30 -5.33
C GLU A 15 -12.11 -16.98 -5.91
N ASN A 16 -11.24 -17.52 -5.06
CA ASN A 16 -9.92 -18.07 -5.44
C ASN A 16 -9.06 -17.04 -6.22
N LYS A 17 -9.13 -15.78 -5.83
CA LYS A 17 -8.37 -14.67 -6.43
C LYS A 17 -7.30 -14.15 -5.49
N LYS A 18 -6.31 -13.50 -6.08
CA LYS A 18 -5.21 -12.83 -5.37
C LYS A 18 -5.44 -11.32 -5.31
N ALA A 19 -5.06 -10.68 -4.21
CA ALA A 19 -5.21 -9.23 -4.05
C ALA A 19 -4.25 -8.47 -4.97
N LEU A 20 -4.75 -7.40 -5.59
CA LEU A 20 -3.95 -6.38 -6.24
C LEU A 20 -4.00 -5.12 -5.39
N VAL A 21 -2.90 -4.84 -4.71
CA VAL A 21 -2.69 -3.62 -3.93
C VAL A 21 -1.91 -2.63 -4.78
N THR A 22 -2.36 -1.39 -4.87
CA THR A 22 -1.71 -0.39 -5.71
C THR A 22 -1.43 0.88 -4.93
N PHE A 23 -0.26 1.47 -5.17
CA PHE A 23 0.19 2.69 -4.53
C PHE A 23 0.14 3.87 -5.50
N ILE A 24 -0.20 5.06 -4.98
CA ILE A 24 -0.09 6.33 -5.66
C ILE A 24 0.35 7.42 -4.69
N THR A 25 1.21 8.35 -5.13
CA THR A 25 1.55 9.53 -4.32
C THR A 25 0.43 10.56 -4.38
N ALA A 26 -0.14 10.93 -3.22
CA ALA A 26 -1.20 11.94 -3.15
C ALA A 26 -0.70 13.30 -3.64
N GLY A 27 -1.51 13.98 -4.45
CA GLY A 27 -1.19 15.32 -4.95
C GLY A 27 -0.16 15.37 -6.07
N ASP A 28 0.19 14.25 -6.67
CA ASP A 28 1.07 14.19 -7.84
C ASP A 28 0.25 13.91 -9.12
N PRO A 29 0.20 14.82 -10.11
CA PRO A 29 0.69 16.20 -10.10
C PRO A 29 -0.23 17.16 -9.34
N ASP A 30 -1.46 16.75 -9.04
CA ASP A 30 -2.46 17.48 -8.23
C ASP A 30 -3.48 16.51 -7.61
N MET A 31 -4.34 17.03 -6.69
CA MET A 31 -5.33 16.24 -5.98
C MET A 31 -6.45 15.69 -6.87
N ASP A 32 -6.89 16.47 -7.86
CA ASP A 32 -7.97 16.06 -8.77
C ASP A 32 -7.50 14.90 -9.67
N THR A 33 -6.25 14.94 -10.12
CA THR A 33 -5.64 13.85 -10.88
C THR A 33 -5.47 12.59 -10.01
N THR A 34 -5.04 12.77 -8.75
CA THR A 34 -4.93 11.66 -7.79
C THR A 34 -6.29 11.00 -7.56
N GLU A 35 -7.36 11.78 -7.33
CA GLU A 35 -8.73 11.25 -7.18
C GLU A 35 -9.15 10.39 -8.36
N LYS A 36 -8.98 10.91 -9.58
CA LYS A 36 -9.33 10.19 -10.81
C LYS A 36 -8.50 8.91 -10.99
N CYS A 37 -7.19 8.96 -10.72
CA CYS A 37 -6.33 7.78 -10.79
C CYS A 37 -6.77 6.70 -9.78
N VAL A 38 -7.12 7.07 -8.55
CA VAL A 38 -7.62 6.14 -7.53
C VAL A 38 -8.90 5.46 -8.01
N LEU A 39 -9.83 6.19 -8.56
CA LEU A 39 -11.08 5.64 -9.09
C LEU A 39 -10.83 4.71 -10.27
N GLU A 40 -9.96 5.12 -11.21
CA GLU A 40 -9.57 4.27 -12.35
C GLU A 40 -8.87 2.99 -11.89
N MET A 41 -8.00 3.05 -10.88
CA MET A 41 -7.38 1.86 -10.31
C MET A 41 -8.44 0.90 -9.73
N TYR A 42 -9.40 1.40 -8.96
CA TYR A 42 -10.47 0.57 -8.41
C TYR A 42 -11.40 -0.02 -9.48
N ASN A 43 -11.75 0.77 -10.50
CA ASN A 43 -12.64 0.35 -11.58
C ASN A 43 -12.00 -0.72 -12.48
N ASN A 44 -10.66 -0.75 -12.53
CA ASN A 44 -9.89 -1.65 -13.39
C ASN A 44 -9.21 -2.81 -12.66
N GLY A 45 -9.51 -3.05 -11.37
CA GLY A 45 -9.14 -4.29 -10.73
C GLY A 45 -8.22 -4.19 -9.51
N SER A 46 -7.86 -2.99 -9.04
CA SER A 46 -7.25 -2.84 -7.72
C SER A 46 -8.25 -3.20 -6.62
N ASP A 47 -7.80 -3.94 -5.63
CA ASP A 47 -8.61 -4.36 -4.49
C ASP A 47 -8.39 -3.43 -3.29
N ILE A 48 -7.16 -2.97 -3.09
CA ILE A 48 -6.72 -2.10 -2.00
C ILE A 48 -5.85 -0.99 -2.60
N ILE A 49 -6.00 0.24 -2.10
CA ILE A 49 -5.13 1.35 -2.50
C ILE A 49 -4.35 1.90 -1.32
N GLU A 50 -3.06 2.10 -1.55
CA GLU A 50 -2.13 2.79 -0.68
C GLU A 50 -1.96 4.23 -1.18
N ILE A 51 -2.43 5.20 -0.41
CA ILE A 51 -2.26 6.62 -0.69
C ILE A 51 -0.98 7.08 0.02
N GLY A 52 0.07 7.32 -0.76
CA GLY A 52 1.35 7.81 -0.26
C GLY A 52 1.26 9.28 0.16
N VAL A 53 1.54 9.56 1.41
CA VAL A 53 1.68 10.93 1.93
C VAL A 53 3.07 11.44 1.56
N PRO A 54 3.19 12.51 0.75
CA PRO A 54 4.49 12.98 0.30
C PRO A 54 5.35 13.46 1.48
N PHE A 55 6.64 13.13 1.44
CA PHE A 55 7.60 13.49 2.48
C PHE A 55 8.90 14.03 1.87
N SER A 56 9.52 15.02 2.53
CA SER A 56 10.70 15.72 2.01
C SER A 56 11.99 14.88 2.08
N ASP A 57 12.07 13.99 3.09
CA ASP A 57 13.29 13.27 3.44
C ASP A 57 13.10 11.75 3.51
N PRO A 58 12.57 11.11 2.43
CA PRO A 58 12.23 9.70 2.45
C PRO A 58 13.48 8.81 2.48
N ILE A 59 13.42 7.72 3.27
CA ILE A 59 14.51 6.75 3.39
C ILE A 59 14.16 5.38 2.78
N ALA A 60 12.88 5.10 2.52
CA ALA A 60 12.41 3.82 2.01
C ALA A 60 12.08 3.84 0.52
N GLU A 61 11.91 5.01 -0.10
CA GLU A 61 11.49 5.17 -1.48
C GLU A 61 12.66 5.34 -2.45
N GLY A 62 12.49 4.78 -3.65
CA GLY A 62 13.37 5.00 -4.78
C GLY A 62 13.08 6.32 -5.52
N ALA A 63 13.95 6.65 -6.49
CA ALA A 63 13.94 7.93 -7.19
C ALA A 63 12.59 8.32 -7.82
N THR A 64 11.81 7.36 -8.33
CA THR A 64 10.49 7.61 -8.94
C THR A 64 9.50 8.19 -7.92
N ILE A 65 9.39 7.55 -6.75
CA ILE A 65 8.46 8.01 -5.70
C ILE A 65 8.99 9.29 -5.04
N GLN A 66 10.31 9.44 -4.85
CA GLN A 66 10.92 10.67 -4.35
C GLN A 66 10.57 11.88 -5.24
N LYS A 67 10.68 11.74 -6.56
CA LYS A 67 10.32 12.82 -7.51
C LYS A 67 8.82 13.14 -7.44
N ALA A 68 7.95 12.14 -7.31
CA ALA A 68 6.52 12.34 -7.13
C ALA A 68 6.21 13.11 -5.84
N SER A 69 6.87 12.76 -4.73
CA SER A 69 6.76 13.48 -3.46
C SER A 69 7.18 14.94 -3.59
N LEU A 70 8.29 15.22 -4.30
CA LEU A 70 8.75 16.60 -4.55
C LEU A 70 7.73 17.41 -5.40
N ARG A 71 7.15 16.80 -6.47
CA ARG A 71 6.11 17.47 -7.28
C ARG A 71 4.89 17.78 -6.43
N SER A 72 4.43 16.81 -5.67
CA SER A 72 3.28 16.94 -4.78
C SER A 72 3.48 18.03 -3.71
N LEU A 73 4.62 18.01 -3.00
CA LEU A 73 4.95 19.03 -1.99
C LEU A 73 5.05 20.41 -2.59
N SER A 74 5.64 20.54 -3.79
CA SER A 74 5.72 21.82 -4.52
C SER A 74 4.32 22.34 -4.90
N GLY A 75 3.34 21.47 -5.11
CA GLY A 75 1.92 21.80 -5.28
C GLY A 75 1.19 22.15 -3.99
N GLY A 76 1.88 22.17 -2.85
CA GLY A 76 1.33 22.50 -1.53
C GLY A 76 0.43 21.44 -0.93
N THR A 77 0.69 20.15 -1.23
CA THR A 77 0.03 19.01 -0.60
C THR A 77 0.36 18.95 0.89
N ASN A 78 -0.64 18.65 1.70
CA ASN A 78 -0.53 18.43 3.14
C ASN A 78 -1.58 17.41 3.60
N LEU A 79 -1.51 16.97 4.87
CA LEU A 79 -2.42 15.97 5.42
C LEU A 79 -3.90 16.37 5.35
N ASP A 80 -4.23 17.63 5.60
CA ASP A 80 -5.63 18.08 5.57
C ASP A 80 -6.23 17.88 4.17
N LYS A 81 -5.50 18.25 3.12
CA LYS A 81 -5.91 18.03 1.73
C LYS A 81 -6.03 16.53 1.38
N ILE A 82 -5.17 15.69 1.96
CA ILE A 82 -5.24 14.23 1.77
C ILE A 82 -6.48 13.66 2.45
N PHE A 83 -6.81 14.09 3.66
CA PHE A 83 -8.05 13.69 4.31
C PHE A 83 -9.29 14.17 3.56
N ASP A 84 -9.25 15.37 2.97
CA ASP A 84 -10.33 15.87 2.10
C ASP A 84 -10.49 15.01 0.84
N LEU A 85 -9.38 14.58 0.22
CA LEU A 85 -9.38 13.63 -0.88
C LEU A 85 -10.03 12.29 -0.45
N VAL A 86 -9.65 11.76 0.70
CA VAL A 86 -10.22 10.50 1.21
C VAL A 86 -11.73 10.64 1.46
N ARG A 87 -12.21 11.76 2.02
CA ARG A 87 -13.66 12.02 2.18
C ARG A 87 -14.40 11.98 0.84
N LYS A 88 -13.85 12.61 -0.20
CA LYS A 88 -14.42 12.57 -1.56
C LYS A 88 -14.44 11.14 -2.11
N LEU A 89 -13.35 10.41 -2.01
CA LEU A 89 -13.26 9.02 -2.46
C LEU A 89 -14.28 8.13 -1.75
N ARG A 90 -14.50 8.31 -0.45
CA ARG A 90 -15.48 7.53 0.32
C ARG A 90 -16.93 7.73 -0.11
N THR A 91 -17.26 8.82 -0.76
CA THR A 91 -18.59 8.97 -1.38
C THR A 91 -18.77 8.11 -2.64
N GLN A 92 -17.71 7.54 -3.18
CA GLN A 92 -17.67 6.85 -4.47
C GLN A 92 -17.24 5.38 -4.36
N THR A 93 -16.60 4.98 -3.26
CA THR A 93 -16.10 3.61 -3.07
C THR A 93 -16.05 3.17 -1.61
N ASP A 94 -16.40 1.90 -1.37
CA ASP A 94 -16.26 1.21 -0.09
C ASP A 94 -15.02 0.29 -0.03
N LYS A 95 -14.17 0.31 -1.06
CA LYS A 95 -12.95 -0.51 -1.08
C LYS A 95 -11.92 -0.02 -0.06
N PRO A 96 -11.04 -0.91 0.46
CA PRO A 96 -10.03 -0.54 1.46
C PRO A 96 -9.07 0.53 0.97
N MET A 97 -8.82 1.55 1.80
CA MET A 97 -7.80 2.59 1.59
C MET A 97 -6.84 2.65 2.77
N LEU A 98 -5.54 2.70 2.48
CA LEU A 98 -4.48 2.87 3.47
C LEU A 98 -3.72 4.18 3.21
N LEU A 99 -3.16 4.74 4.28
CA LEU A 99 -2.14 5.80 4.14
C LEU A 99 -0.76 5.17 4.32
N MET A 100 0.17 5.47 3.41
CA MET A 100 1.59 5.14 3.57
C MET A 100 2.35 6.42 3.87
N MET A 101 3.04 6.48 5.02
CA MET A 101 3.68 7.70 5.49
C MET A 101 4.76 7.45 6.54
N TYR A 102 5.65 8.42 6.71
CA TYR A 102 6.69 8.38 7.71
C TYR A 102 6.18 8.76 9.10
N ILE A 103 6.74 8.12 10.15
CA ILE A 103 6.30 8.29 11.53
C ILE A 103 6.38 9.75 12.00
N ASN A 104 7.41 10.48 11.59
CA ASN A 104 7.58 11.88 11.96
C ASN A 104 6.40 12.77 11.54
N THR A 105 5.75 12.44 10.43
CA THR A 105 4.55 13.18 9.98
C THR A 105 3.37 12.94 10.93
N ILE A 106 3.21 11.72 11.44
CA ILE A 106 2.17 11.36 12.43
C ILE A 106 2.44 12.10 13.75
N PHE A 107 3.67 12.04 14.24
CA PHE A 107 4.05 12.72 15.50
C PHE A 107 3.86 14.22 15.42
N LYS A 108 4.28 14.85 14.32
CA LYS A 108 4.10 16.30 14.11
C LYS A 108 2.63 16.70 14.05
N PHE A 109 1.76 15.87 13.47
CA PHE A 109 0.33 16.12 13.39
C PHE A 109 -0.38 15.88 14.73
N GLY A 110 0.19 15.03 15.57
CA GLY A 110 -0.34 14.52 16.84
C GLY A 110 -1.03 13.17 16.67
N THR A 111 -0.45 12.13 17.29
CA THR A 111 -0.85 10.71 17.09
C THR A 111 -2.35 10.47 17.32
N ALA A 112 -2.90 10.93 18.44
CA ALA A 112 -4.32 10.76 18.74
C ALA A 112 -5.22 11.43 17.69
N LYS A 113 -4.94 12.71 17.38
CA LYS A 113 -5.68 13.48 16.38
C LYS A 113 -5.62 12.82 14.99
N PHE A 114 -4.47 12.28 14.62
CA PHE A 114 -4.29 11.59 13.34
C PHE A 114 -5.20 10.36 13.23
N PHE A 115 -5.20 9.49 14.24
CA PHE A 115 -6.03 8.28 14.21
C PHE A 115 -7.53 8.57 14.38
N GLU A 116 -7.93 9.59 15.12
CA GLU A 116 -9.31 10.07 15.16
C GLU A 116 -9.78 10.52 13.77
N LEU A 117 -8.92 11.24 13.03
CA LEU A 117 -9.23 11.70 11.68
C LEU A 117 -9.23 10.55 10.66
N CYS A 118 -8.34 9.56 10.81
CA CYS A 118 -8.40 8.33 10.02
C CYS A 118 -9.74 7.60 10.19
N LYS A 119 -10.23 7.49 11.43
CA LYS A 119 -11.55 6.90 11.73
C LYS A 119 -12.69 7.71 11.11
N GLU A 120 -12.69 9.03 11.29
CA GLU A 120 -13.69 9.95 10.72
C GLU A 120 -13.76 9.83 9.20
N THR A 121 -12.62 9.81 8.53
CA THR A 121 -12.51 9.70 7.07
C THR A 121 -12.58 8.26 6.57
N GLN A 122 -12.71 7.29 7.48
CA GLN A 122 -12.82 5.86 7.18
C GLN A 122 -11.60 5.28 6.43
N ILE A 123 -10.40 5.72 6.77
CA ILE A 123 -9.15 5.01 6.44
C ILE A 123 -9.18 3.66 7.16
N ASP A 124 -8.70 2.61 6.51
CA ASP A 124 -8.73 1.23 7.01
C ASP A 124 -7.42 0.81 7.67
N GLY A 125 -6.32 1.41 7.27
CA GLY A 125 -4.99 1.11 7.82
C GLY A 125 -3.93 2.14 7.48
N VAL A 126 -2.77 1.99 8.15
CA VAL A 126 -1.58 2.81 7.90
C VAL A 126 -0.37 1.90 7.72
N ILE A 127 0.55 2.33 6.84
CA ILE A 127 1.85 1.72 6.60
C ILE A 127 2.90 2.75 6.98
N VAL A 128 3.80 2.41 7.90
CA VAL A 128 4.85 3.31 8.40
C VAL A 128 6.20 2.62 8.19
N PRO A 129 6.87 2.85 7.02
CA PRO A 129 8.03 2.06 6.61
C PRO A 129 9.29 2.31 7.43
N ASP A 130 9.37 3.42 8.15
CA ASP A 130 10.46 3.80 9.04
C ASP A 130 10.21 3.44 10.52
N MET A 131 9.10 2.77 10.84
CA MET A 131 8.81 2.28 12.18
C MET A 131 9.14 0.78 12.27
N PRO A 132 10.19 0.37 12.97
CA PRO A 132 10.46 -1.04 13.22
C PRO A 132 9.35 -1.67 14.09
N PHE A 133 9.12 -2.96 13.89
CA PHE A 133 8.07 -3.69 14.62
C PHE A 133 8.20 -3.56 16.16
N GLU A 134 9.42 -3.45 16.65
CA GLU A 134 9.71 -3.31 18.08
C GLU A 134 9.21 -1.99 18.68
N GLU A 135 9.04 -0.96 17.84
CA GLU A 135 8.54 0.37 18.25
C GLU A 135 7.03 0.54 17.96
N ARG A 136 6.34 -0.50 17.55
CA ARG A 136 4.91 -0.45 17.16
C ARG A 136 4.00 0.15 18.25
N GLU A 137 4.37 0.02 19.52
CA GLU A 137 3.58 0.52 20.66
C GLU A 137 3.39 2.04 20.62
N GLU A 138 4.25 2.77 19.92
CA GLU A 138 4.14 4.22 19.70
C GLU A 138 2.83 4.61 18.95
N LEU A 139 2.30 3.71 18.11
CA LEU A 139 1.09 3.95 17.33
C LEU A 139 -0.06 3.00 17.65
N GLU A 140 0.24 1.76 18.08
CA GLU A 140 -0.72 0.65 18.15
C GLU A 140 -1.91 0.97 19.06
N GLY A 141 -1.68 1.61 20.21
CA GLY A 141 -2.74 1.96 21.16
C GLY A 141 -3.80 2.91 20.56
N GLU A 142 -3.38 3.97 19.87
CA GLU A 142 -4.32 4.90 19.24
C GLU A 142 -4.91 4.30 17.93
N ALA A 143 -4.15 3.51 17.18
CA ALA A 143 -4.64 2.81 16.01
C ALA A 143 -5.78 1.83 16.37
N GLU A 144 -5.58 0.97 17.37
CA GLU A 144 -6.59 0.01 17.83
C GLU A 144 -7.85 0.66 18.38
N LYS A 145 -7.71 1.69 19.22
CA LYS A 145 -8.82 2.49 19.76
C LYS A 145 -9.71 3.05 18.65
N ASN A 146 -9.14 3.36 17.50
CA ASN A 146 -9.85 3.92 16.36
C ASN A 146 -10.22 2.88 15.28
N GLY A 147 -9.84 1.60 15.45
CA GLY A 147 -10.14 0.52 14.52
C GLY A 147 -9.31 0.56 13.23
N ILE A 148 -8.17 1.24 13.26
CA ILE A 148 -7.22 1.38 12.15
C ILE A 148 -6.15 0.30 12.29
N TYR A 149 -5.82 -0.39 11.19
CA TYR A 149 -4.76 -1.39 11.20
C TYR A 149 -3.39 -0.76 10.92
N THR A 150 -2.39 -1.11 11.73
CA THR A 150 -0.99 -0.86 11.40
C THR A 150 -0.47 -2.05 10.60
N ILE A 151 -0.14 -1.83 9.33
CA ILE A 151 0.35 -2.87 8.42
C ILE A 151 1.86 -2.97 8.58
N PHE A 152 2.33 -4.14 9.00
CA PHE A 152 3.76 -4.37 9.23
C PHE A 152 4.48 -4.86 7.98
N LEU A 153 5.76 -4.45 7.88
CA LEU A 153 6.65 -4.86 6.80
C LEU A 153 7.59 -5.97 7.29
N VAL A 154 7.79 -6.96 6.43
CA VAL A 154 8.85 -7.96 6.62
C VAL A 154 9.75 -7.98 5.39
N ALA A 155 11.06 -8.10 5.63
CA ALA A 155 12.10 -8.26 4.63
C ALA A 155 12.72 -9.66 4.73
N PRO A 156 13.52 -10.11 3.75
CA PRO A 156 14.28 -11.35 3.83
C PRO A 156 15.30 -11.30 4.98
N THR A 157 14.85 -11.61 6.19
CA THR A 157 15.62 -11.62 7.44
C THR A 157 15.47 -12.97 8.12
N SER A 158 15.69 -13.07 9.43
CA SER A 158 15.54 -14.33 10.16
C SER A 158 14.08 -14.83 10.17
N HIS A 159 13.89 -16.11 10.02
CA HIS A 159 12.58 -16.78 10.07
C HIS A 159 11.82 -16.51 11.37
N GLU A 160 12.51 -16.47 12.51
CA GLU A 160 11.91 -16.19 13.82
C GLU A 160 11.28 -14.81 13.87
N ARG A 161 11.98 -13.79 13.31
CA ARG A 161 11.47 -12.42 13.24
C ARG A 161 10.24 -12.31 12.35
N VAL A 162 10.27 -12.97 11.17
CA VAL A 162 9.12 -13.00 10.25
C VAL A 162 7.91 -13.63 10.93
N LYS A 163 8.10 -14.76 11.63
CA LYS A 163 7.03 -15.41 12.39
C LYS A 163 6.45 -14.53 13.49
N MET A 164 7.31 -13.93 14.30
CA MET A 164 6.89 -13.03 15.40
C MET A 164 6.05 -11.86 14.89
N ILE A 165 6.45 -11.24 13.78
CA ILE A 165 5.71 -10.14 13.17
C ILE A 165 4.36 -10.64 12.62
N ALA A 166 4.36 -11.77 11.92
CA ALA A 166 3.15 -12.34 11.33
C ALA A 166 2.07 -12.68 12.37
N GLU A 167 2.47 -13.21 13.53
CA GLU A 167 1.56 -13.55 14.64
C GLU A 167 0.83 -12.33 15.23
N LYS A 168 1.41 -11.14 15.08
CA LYS A 168 0.85 -9.87 15.59
C LYS A 168 0.19 -9.02 14.51
N SER A 169 0.38 -9.38 13.23
CA SER A 169 -0.14 -8.61 12.10
C SER A 169 -1.66 -8.71 11.97
N LYS A 170 -2.28 -7.62 11.54
CA LYS A 170 -3.69 -7.51 11.18
C LYS A 170 -3.82 -7.02 9.73
N GLY A 171 -4.91 -7.35 9.06
CA GLY A 171 -5.18 -6.98 7.68
C GLY A 171 -4.33 -7.79 6.71
N PHE A 172 -3.09 -7.38 6.48
CA PHE A 172 -2.11 -8.17 5.71
C PHE A 172 -0.67 -7.84 6.13
N LEU A 173 0.23 -8.76 5.81
CA LEU A 173 1.66 -8.60 6.00
C LEU A 173 2.30 -8.09 4.69
N TYR A 174 2.96 -6.94 4.75
CA TYR A 174 3.68 -6.38 3.61
C TYR A 174 5.04 -7.06 3.47
N VAL A 175 5.22 -7.89 2.45
CA VAL A 175 6.47 -8.63 2.21
C VAL A 175 7.33 -7.87 1.21
N VAL A 176 8.47 -7.37 1.68
CA VAL A 176 9.44 -6.68 0.83
C VAL A 176 10.25 -7.72 0.07
N SER A 177 10.25 -7.66 -1.27
CA SER A 177 10.88 -8.67 -2.12
C SER A 177 12.43 -8.67 -2.09
N SER A 178 13.03 -7.62 -1.54
CA SER A 178 14.50 -7.51 -1.43
C SER A 178 14.90 -6.44 -0.42
N LEU A 179 16.10 -6.54 0.12
CA LEU A 179 16.71 -5.46 0.90
C LEU A 179 17.04 -4.26 -0.01
N GLY A 180 16.64 -3.07 0.39
CA GLY A 180 16.88 -1.80 -0.34
C GLY A 180 15.63 -0.94 -0.50
N VAL A 181 15.72 0.10 -1.31
CA VAL A 181 14.62 1.05 -1.56
C VAL A 181 13.69 0.58 -2.68
N THR A 182 12.48 1.17 -2.76
CA THR A 182 11.50 0.92 -3.83
C THR A 182 12.08 1.26 -5.21
N GLY A 183 11.63 0.53 -6.25
CA GLY A 183 12.01 0.80 -7.64
C GLY A 183 11.64 -0.37 -8.55
N MET A 184 11.50 -0.11 -9.85
CA MET A 184 11.28 -1.17 -10.84
C MET A 184 12.54 -2.01 -10.98
N ARG A 185 12.40 -3.34 -10.99
CA ARG A 185 13.52 -4.29 -11.13
C ARG A 185 13.26 -5.23 -12.30
N SER A 186 14.33 -5.58 -13.01
CA SER A 186 14.29 -6.58 -14.09
C SER A 186 14.18 -8.01 -13.55
N GLU A 187 14.83 -8.28 -12.40
CA GLU A 187 14.83 -9.59 -11.76
C GLU A 187 14.59 -9.48 -10.26
N ILE A 188 13.80 -10.43 -9.74
CA ILE A 188 13.55 -10.62 -8.31
C ILE A 188 14.17 -11.97 -7.95
N THR A 189 15.25 -11.95 -7.16
CA THR A 189 16.07 -13.13 -6.83
C THR A 189 15.72 -13.77 -5.48
N THR A 190 14.80 -13.18 -4.71
CA THR A 190 14.39 -13.68 -3.40
C THR A 190 13.68 -15.04 -3.54
N ASP A 191 14.06 -16.01 -2.73
CA ASP A 191 13.28 -17.25 -2.58
C ASP A 191 12.10 -17.02 -1.63
N PHE A 192 10.94 -16.77 -2.23
CA PHE A 192 9.70 -16.54 -1.47
C PHE A 192 9.17 -17.80 -0.80
N ASN A 193 9.51 -19.00 -1.26
CA ASN A 193 9.12 -20.24 -0.58
C ASN A 193 9.81 -20.33 0.76
N GLU A 194 11.11 -20.04 0.81
CA GLU A 194 11.88 -20.02 2.04
C GLU A 194 11.44 -18.85 2.96
N LEU A 195 11.32 -17.65 2.42
CA LEU A 195 10.93 -16.45 3.18
C LEU A 195 9.56 -16.60 3.85
N LEU A 196 8.58 -17.16 3.14
CA LEU A 196 7.20 -17.27 3.62
C LEU A 196 6.90 -18.59 4.32
N ALA A 197 7.86 -19.55 4.36
CA ALA A 197 7.70 -20.84 5.04
C ALA A 197 7.24 -20.69 6.51
N PRO A 198 7.77 -19.75 7.32
CA PRO A 198 7.37 -19.60 8.73
C PRO A 198 5.91 -19.18 8.92
N ILE A 199 5.27 -18.59 7.92
CA ILE A 199 3.94 -18.01 8.01
C ILE A 199 2.87 -18.72 7.18
N ARG A 200 3.22 -19.81 6.50
CA ARG A 200 2.27 -20.62 5.68
C ARG A 200 1.32 -21.51 6.49
N ASN A 201 1.30 -21.40 7.80
CA ASN A 201 0.41 -22.17 8.67
C ASN A 201 -1.02 -21.59 8.64
N GLU A 202 -2.03 -22.44 8.91
CA GLU A 202 -3.45 -22.26 8.59
C GLU A 202 -4.17 -21.00 9.14
N ASN A 203 -3.56 -20.23 10.02
CA ASN A 203 -4.22 -19.07 10.70
C ASN A 203 -3.38 -17.80 10.68
N HIS A 204 -2.58 -17.58 9.65
CA HIS A 204 -1.82 -16.34 9.56
C HIS A 204 -2.54 -15.24 8.79
N CYS A 205 -2.10 -14.01 9.02
CA CYS A 205 -2.48 -12.83 8.27
C CYS A 205 -2.14 -13.00 6.77
N PRO A 206 -2.99 -12.60 5.83
CA PRO A 206 -2.65 -12.60 4.41
C PRO A 206 -1.33 -11.90 4.12
N CYS A 207 -0.60 -12.36 3.10
CA CYS A 207 0.69 -11.80 2.71
C CYS A 207 0.61 -11.15 1.34
N CYS A 208 1.12 -9.93 1.18
CA CYS A 208 1.25 -9.26 -0.11
C CYS A 208 2.71 -8.94 -0.41
N ILE A 209 3.21 -9.39 -1.57
CA ILE A 209 4.58 -9.15 -2.01
C ILE A 209 4.64 -7.80 -2.73
N GLY A 210 5.52 -6.92 -2.26
CA GLY A 210 5.82 -5.62 -2.86
C GLY A 210 7.29 -5.46 -3.26
N PHE A 211 7.61 -4.32 -3.85
CA PHE A 211 8.91 -3.90 -4.36
C PHE A 211 9.33 -4.57 -5.68
N GLY A 212 9.45 -3.74 -6.70
CA GLY A 212 10.02 -4.12 -7.99
C GLY A 212 9.05 -4.72 -9.00
N ILE A 213 7.80 -5.02 -8.61
CA ILE A 213 6.78 -5.50 -9.53
C ILE A 213 6.35 -4.33 -10.44
N SER A 214 6.53 -4.49 -11.76
CA SER A 214 6.36 -3.39 -12.71
C SER A 214 5.57 -3.76 -13.98
N ASN A 215 5.18 -5.02 -14.14
CA ASN A 215 4.45 -5.51 -15.30
C ASN A 215 3.52 -6.70 -14.95
N PRO A 216 2.56 -7.06 -15.84
CA PRO A 216 1.60 -8.14 -15.62
C PRO A 216 2.25 -9.51 -15.37
N GLU A 217 3.33 -9.83 -16.07
CA GLU A 217 4.02 -11.12 -15.97
C GLU A 217 4.67 -11.30 -14.60
N GLN A 218 5.30 -10.24 -14.09
CA GLN A 218 5.86 -10.23 -12.74
C GLN A 218 4.75 -10.34 -11.69
N ALA A 219 3.65 -9.60 -11.85
CA ALA A 219 2.51 -9.67 -10.94
C ALA A 219 1.92 -11.10 -10.89
N LYS A 220 1.69 -11.73 -12.05
CA LYS A 220 1.26 -13.13 -12.15
C LYS A 220 2.22 -14.07 -11.45
N LYS A 221 3.52 -13.96 -11.72
CA LYS A 221 4.54 -14.81 -11.10
C LYS A 221 4.57 -14.66 -9.58
N MET A 222 4.55 -13.43 -9.08
CA MET A 222 4.64 -13.16 -7.63
C MET A 222 3.36 -13.55 -6.89
N SER A 223 2.18 -13.41 -7.49
CA SER A 223 0.91 -13.80 -6.90
C SER A 223 0.80 -15.32 -6.63
N GLN A 224 1.64 -16.15 -7.24
CA GLN A 224 1.70 -17.59 -6.96
C GLN A 224 2.27 -17.90 -5.58
N TYR A 225 3.09 -17.01 -5.01
CA TYR A 225 3.77 -17.20 -3.73
C TYR A 225 3.02 -16.59 -2.54
N ALA A 226 2.09 -15.66 -2.77
CA ALA A 226 1.43 -14.87 -1.73
C ALA A 226 -0.09 -14.75 -1.96
N ASP A 227 -0.78 -14.08 -1.04
CA ASP A 227 -2.20 -13.77 -1.13
C ASP A 227 -2.49 -12.53 -1.99
N GLY A 228 -1.44 -11.78 -2.31
CA GLY A 228 -1.54 -10.61 -3.18
C GLY A 228 -0.18 -10.06 -3.60
N VAL A 229 -0.23 -9.05 -4.47
CA VAL A 229 0.93 -8.29 -4.94
C VAL A 229 0.70 -6.80 -4.75
N ILE A 230 1.79 -6.06 -4.55
CA ILE A 230 1.77 -4.61 -4.34
C ILE A 230 2.58 -3.94 -5.44
N MET A 231 1.96 -2.98 -6.12
CA MET A 231 2.58 -2.24 -7.22
C MET A 231 2.50 -0.74 -6.97
N GLY A 232 3.65 -0.07 -6.95
CA GLY A 232 3.73 1.38 -6.71
C GLY A 232 4.49 2.10 -7.81
N SER A 233 5.79 1.90 -7.92
CA SER A 233 6.67 2.68 -8.80
C SER A 233 6.24 2.69 -10.27
N ALA A 234 5.62 1.62 -10.76
CA ALA A 234 5.10 1.56 -12.13
C ALA A 234 3.90 2.50 -12.34
N VAL A 235 2.97 2.55 -11.37
CA VAL A 235 1.83 3.48 -11.37
C VAL A 235 2.33 4.93 -11.31
N VAL A 236 3.21 5.22 -10.36
CA VAL A 236 3.79 6.58 -10.19
C VAL A 236 4.55 7.04 -11.43
N LYS A 237 5.23 6.12 -12.14
CA LYS A 237 5.91 6.44 -13.39
C LYS A 237 4.93 6.82 -14.50
N ILE A 238 3.80 6.12 -14.62
CA ILE A 238 2.74 6.49 -15.56
C ILE A 238 2.21 7.90 -15.26
N VAL A 239 2.03 8.22 -13.99
CA VAL A 239 1.61 9.56 -13.57
C VAL A 239 2.69 10.61 -13.93
N GLU A 240 3.98 10.31 -13.74
CA GLU A 240 5.09 11.19 -14.16
C GLU A 240 5.08 11.45 -15.67
N GLU A 241 4.81 10.41 -16.49
CA GLU A 241 4.86 10.49 -17.94
C GLU A 241 3.65 11.22 -18.55
N HIS A 242 2.47 11.08 -17.97
CA HIS A 242 1.21 11.56 -18.54
C HIS A 242 0.58 12.73 -17.77
N GLY A 243 1.11 13.10 -16.60
CA GLY A 243 0.62 14.24 -15.82
C GLY A 243 -0.89 14.16 -15.56
N LYS A 244 -1.64 15.19 -15.95
CA LYS A 244 -3.10 15.27 -15.74
C LYS A 244 -3.91 14.27 -16.57
N ASP A 245 -3.34 13.74 -17.64
CA ASP A 245 -3.98 12.72 -18.49
C ASP A 245 -3.73 11.29 -17.98
N ALA A 246 -2.95 11.13 -16.92
CA ALA A 246 -2.57 9.83 -16.34
C ALA A 246 -3.73 8.89 -16.00
N PRO A 247 -4.92 9.33 -15.54
CA PRO A 247 -5.98 8.42 -15.10
C PRO A 247 -6.32 7.32 -16.11
N GLU A 248 -6.49 7.66 -17.39
CA GLU A 248 -6.80 6.69 -18.43
C GLU A 248 -5.67 5.65 -18.61
N TYR A 249 -4.41 6.09 -18.59
CA TYR A 249 -3.25 5.21 -18.75
C TYR A 249 -3.05 4.31 -17.54
N VAL A 250 -3.26 4.85 -16.34
CA VAL A 250 -3.25 4.07 -15.09
C VAL A 250 -4.33 3.00 -15.14
N GLY A 251 -5.57 3.36 -15.52
CA GLY A 251 -6.66 2.39 -15.63
C GLY A 251 -6.33 1.24 -16.60
N LYS A 252 -5.84 1.56 -17.81
CA LYS A 252 -5.41 0.55 -18.79
C LYS A 252 -4.32 -0.37 -18.25
N PHE A 253 -3.33 0.19 -17.57
CA PHE A 253 -2.24 -0.56 -16.96
C PHE A 253 -2.76 -1.50 -15.87
N ILE A 254 -3.57 -1.02 -14.94
CA ILE A 254 -4.14 -1.85 -13.86
C ILE A 254 -5.00 -2.98 -14.42
N LYS A 255 -5.80 -2.71 -15.46
CA LYS A 255 -6.59 -3.73 -16.15
C LYS A 255 -5.70 -4.84 -16.70
N SER A 256 -4.61 -4.48 -17.40
CA SER A 256 -3.68 -5.47 -17.94
C SER A 256 -3.02 -6.32 -16.85
N VAL A 257 -2.68 -5.72 -15.71
CA VAL A 257 -2.13 -6.43 -14.56
C VAL A 257 -3.16 -7.40 -13.98
N ARG A 258 -4.41 -6.97 -13.79
CA ARG A 258 -5.49 -7.81 -13.27
C ARG A 258 -5.76 -9.00 -14.19
N GLU A 259 -5.87 -8.76 -15.50
CA GLU A 259 -6.06 -9.81 -16.50
C GLU A 259 -4.88 -10.81 -16.50
N GLY A 260 -3.64 -10.32 -16.35
CA GLY A 260 -2.46 -11.16 -16.22
C GLY A 260 -2.46 -12.02 -14.96
N MET A 261 -2.91 -11.50 -13.82
CA MET A 261 -3.01 -12.25 -12.56
C MET A 261 -4.13 -13.30 -12.59
N ASP A 262 -5.23 -13.03 -13.28
CA ASP A 262 -6.41 -13.90 -13.32
C ASP A 262 -6.31 -14.98 -14.43
N SER A 263 -5.30 -14.92 -15.30
CA SER A 263 -5.03 -15.90 -16.37
C SER A 263 -4.15 -17.06 -15.84
#